data_bb3394719ec90244fe09e7a4c883d707
#
_entry.id   bb3394719ec90244fe09e7a4c883d707
#
_cell.length_a   1.000
_cell.length_b   1.000
_cell.length_c   1.000
_cell.angle_alpha   90.00
_cell.angle_beta   90.00
_cell.angle_gamma   90.00
#
_symmetry.space_group_name_H-M   'P 1'
#
loop_
_entity.id
_entity.type
_entity.pdbx_description
1 polymer ?
#
loop_
_entity_poly.entity_id
_entity_poly.type
_entity_poly.pdbx_seq_one_letter_code
_entity_poly.pdbx_strand_id
1 'polypeptide(L)'
;NGDAFSDDVKARVIDLIKEDLGAIDLVVYSLAAPRRTHPKTGVVHTSTLKPIGADTVQKGVNTDKEEIQEYHLEAANQDEIDNTVAVMGGEDWQMWIDALDEAGVLAEGAKTTAFTYIGEKMTWDLYWDGTIGQAKKDLDKRVISIREKLAASGGDARVSVLKAVVTQASSAIPIMPLYLAMLFKEMKRQGTHEGCIEQLYRLYSECLYSDSPRTDEEGRLRVDELELLPEVQDVVAEAWAKISTENLAELTDFVGYKQEFLNLFGFEIEGVDYDADVDPNVQISNLV
;
A
#
# COMPACT_ATOMS: atom_id res chain seq x y z
N ASN A 1 5.29 3.08 19.92
CA ASN A 1 5.74 3.96 18.84
C ASN A 1 7.27 3.83 18.67
N GLY A 2 7.74 3.52 17.46
CA GLY A 2 9.17 3.32 17.22
C GLY A 2 9.47 3.05 15.74
N ASP A 3 10.76 2.86 15.43
CA ASP A 3 11.21 2.51 14.08
C ASP A 3 11.03 1.00 13.86
N ALA A 4 10.03 0.63 13.06
CA ALA A 4 9.72 -0.78 12.76
C ALA A 4 10.86 -1.53 12.03
N PHE A 5 11.81 -0.83 11.44
CA PHE A 5 12.98 -1.45 10.82
C PHE A 5 14.07 -1.84 11.85
N SER A 6 14.05 -1.28 13.08
CA SER A 6 15.07 -1.55 14.06
C SER A 6 14.89 -2.91 14.75
N ASP A 7 16.02 -3.54 15.10
CA ASP A 7 16.01 -4.78 15.86
C ASP A 7 15.44 -4.60 17.26
N ASP A 8 15.65 -3.43 17.90
CA ASP A 8 15.13 -3.12 19.24
C ASP A 8 13.59 -3.09 19.25
N VAL A 9 12.97 -2.50 18.22
CA VAL A 9 11.50 -2.50 18.10
C VAL A 9 10.98 -3.90 17.80
N LYS A 10 11.66 -4.68 16.94
CA LYS A 10 11.30 -6.08 16.70
C LYS A 10 11.31 -6.88 18.00
N ALA A 11 12.38 -6.77 18.77
CA ALA A 11 12.50 -7.45 20.07
C ALA A 11 11.38 -7.01 21.05
N ARG A 12 11.12 -5.70 21.14
CA ARG A 12 10.06 -5.17 22.01
C ARG A 12 8.68 -5.68 21.62
N VAL A 13 8.36 -5.71 20.33
CA VAL A 13 7.07 -6.24 19.84
C VAL A 13 6.94 -7.74 20.14
N ILE A 14 8.01 -8.51 19.96
CA ILE A 14 8.03 -9.94 20.29
C ILE A 14 7.78 -10.16 21.80
N ASP A 15 8.37 -9.36 22.66
CA ASP A 15 8.14 -9.46 24.11
C ASP A 15 6.67 -9.18 24.46
N LEU A 16 6.07 -8.14 23.85
CA LEU A 16 4.65 -7.83 24.03
C LEU A 16 3.74 -8.96 23.52
N ILE A 17 4.06 -9.57 22.39
CA ILE A 17 3.30 -10.72 21.86
C ILE A 17 3.36 -11.89 22.88
N LYS A 18 4.53 -12.18 23.45
CA LYS A 18 4.67 -13.23 24.46
C LYS A 18 3.88 -12.94 25.73
N GLU A 19 3.88 -11.69 26.17
CA GLU A 19 3.20 -11.25 27.38
C GLU A 19 1.68 -11.25 27.22
N ASP A 20 1.17 -10.68 26.12
CA ASP A 20 -0.25 -10.39 25.96
C ASP A 20 -1.03 -11.46 25.21
N LEU A 21 -0.41 -12.13 24.21
CA LEU A 21 -1.08 -13.01 23.27
C LEU A 21 -0.54 -14.47 23.29
N GLY A 22 0.72 -14.65 23.65
CA GLY A 22 1.43 -15.92 23.54
C GLY A 22 1.88 -16.23 22.12
N ALA A 23 0.99 -16.23 21.15
CA ALA A 23 1.28 -16.42 19.73
C ALA A 23 0.32 -15.61 18.85
N ILE A 24 0.70 -15.42 17.58
CA ILE A 24 -0.09 -14.68 16.57
C ILE A 24 -0.34 -15.53 15.33
N ASP A 25 -1.53 -15.39 14.74
CA ASP A 25 -2.00 -16.15 13.57
C ASP A 25 -1.77 -15.41 12.26
N LEU A 26 -1.58 -14.08 12.31
CA LEU A 26 -1.45 -13.25 11.13
C LEU A 26 -0.39 -12.17 11.33
N VAL A 27 0.50 -12.06 10.34
CA VAL A 27 1.44 -10.93 10.21
C VAL A 27 1.13 -10.17 8.93
N VAL A 28 0.74 -8.90 9.05
CA VAL A 28 0.53 -8.02 7.91
C VAL A 28 1.74 -7.09 7.77
N TYR A 29 2.50 -7.26 6.69
CA TYR A 29 3.63 -6.39 6.39
C TYR A 29 3.17 -5.24 5.47
N SER A 30 2.92 -4.08 6.07
CA SER A 30 2.44 -2.88 5.37
C SER A 30 3.29 -1.67 5.78
N LEU A 31 4.56 -1.69 5.38
CA LEU A 31 5.50 -0.60 5.65
C LEU A 31 5.85 0.12 4.35
N ALA A 32 5.59 1.44 4.34
CA ALA A 32 6.05 2.36 3.31
C ALA A 32 6.74 3.54 4.01
N ALA A 33 7.99 3.80 3.66
CA ALA A 33 8.77 4.83 4.30
C ALA A 33 9.66 5.57 3.28
N PRO A 34 9.96 6.84 3.51
CA PRO A 34 10.93 7.56 2.69
C PRO A 34 12.38 7.12 2.98
N ARG A 35 12.61 6.48 4.13
CA ARG A 35 13.96 6.14 4.61
C ARG A 35 13.94 4.93 5.53
N ARG A 36 15.00 4.13 5.47
CA ARG A 36 15.28 3.01 6.37
C ARG A 36 16.74 3.04 6.80
N THR A 37 17.01 2.92 8.11
CA THR A 37 18.33 2.56 8.58
C THR A 37 18.41 1.04 8.68
N HIS A 38 19.32 0.41 7.94
CA HIS A 38 19.45 -1.05 7.92
C HIS A 38 19.99 -1.54 9.27
N PRO A 39 19.30 -2.40 10.04
CA PRO A 39 19.62 -2.70 11.43
C PRO A 39 20.96 -3.42 11.62
N LYS A 40 21.43 -4.18 10.62
CA LYS A 40 22.69 -4.93 10.71
C LYS A 40 23.91 -4.16 10.23
N THR A 41 23.74 -3.22 9.30
CA THR A 41 24.86 -2.50 8.68
C THR A 41 24.96 -1.04 9.12
N GLY A 42 23.89 -0.47 9.65
CA GLY A 42 23.77 0.96 9.96
C GLY A 42 23.66 1.88 8.75
N VAL A 43 23.62 1.33 7.52
CA VAL A 43 23.49 2.12 6.30
C VAL A 43 22.10 2.72 6.23
N VAL A 44 22.02 4.01 5.90
CA VAL A 44 20.76 4.72 5.69
C VAL A 44 20.42 4.68 4.20
N HIS A 45 19.30 4.05 3.86
CA HIS A 45 18.74 4.00 2.53
C HIS A 45 17.58 4.98 2.41
N THR A 46 17.43 5.61 1.23
CA THR A 46 16.35 6.56 0.94
C THR A 46 15.59 6.10 -0.29
N SER A 47 14.28 5.94 -0.17
CA SER A 47 13.43 5.59 -1.32
C SER A 47 13.14 6.80 -2.19
N THR A 48 12.97 6.56 -3.48
CA THR A 48 12.56 7.56 -4.46
C THR A 48 11.35 7.07 -5.25
N LEU A 49 10.61 8.02 -5.81
CA LEU A 49 9.49 7.75 -6.70
C LEU A 49 9.86 8.29 -8.08
N LYS A 50 10.45 7.46 -8.91
CA LYS A 50 10.97 7.84 -10.22
C LYS A 50 10.72 6.76 -11.27
N PRO A 51 10.53 7.15 -12.54
CA PRO A 51 10.55 6.22 -13.66
C PRO A 51 11.95 5.60 -13.83
N ILE A 52 12.04 4.49 -14.56
CA ILE A 52 13.30 3.82 -14.88
C ILE A 52 13.51 3.84 -16.40
N GLY A 53 14.74 4.14 -16.82
CA GLY A 53 15.15 4.08 -18.22
C GLY A 53 15.04 5.41 -18.97
N ALA A 54 13.98 6.18 -18.78
CA ALA A 54 13.80 7.49 -19.42
C ALA A 54 12.97 8.43 -18.53
N ASP A 55 13.20 9.72 -18.72
CA ASP A 55 12.35 10.76 -18.11
C ASP A 55 10.93 10.63 -18.63
N THR A 56 9.95 10.98 -17.80
CA THR A 56 8.53 10.96 -18.18
C THR A 56 7.83 12.26 -17.77
N VAL A 57 6.75 12.56 -18.46
CA VAL A 57 5.83 13.66 -18.12
C VAL A 57 4.47 13.04 -17.85
N GLN A 58 3.95 13.26 -16.66
CA GLN A 58 2.67 12.70 -16.24
C GLN A 58 1.70 13.81 -15.84
N LYS A 59 0.42 13.63 -16.20
CA LYS A 59 -0.64 14.48 -15.69
C LYS A 59 -0.94 14.13 -14.22
N GLY A 60 -1.34 15.13 -13.45
CA GLY A 60 -1.86 14.92 -12.11
C GLY A 60 -2.69 16.13 -11.69
N VAL A 61 -3.24 16.08 -10.49
CA VAL A 61 -4.01 17.17 -9.90
C VAL A 61 -3.26 17.75 -8.71
N ASN A 62 -3.15 19.07 -8.68
CA ASN A 62 -2.79 19.77 -7.46
C ASN A 62 -4.02 19.75 -6.53
N THR A 63 -3.95 19.00 -5.46
CA THR A 63 -5.08 18.75 -4.56
C THR A 63 -5.50 19.99 -3.75
N ASP A 64 -4.59 20.95 -3.56
CA ASP A 64 -4.86 22.18 -2.82
C ASP A 64 -5.52 23.23 -3.71
N LYS A 65 -5.08 23.32 -4.99
CA LYS A 65 -5.57 24.32 -5.95
C LYS A 65 -6.68 23.80 -6.85
N GLU A 66 -6.88 22.47 -6.86
CA GLU A 66 -7.82 21.78 -7.75
C GLU A 66 -7.53 22.05 -9.24
N GLU A 67 -6.24 22.09 -9.59
CA GLU A 67 -5.76 22.35 -10.94
C GLU A 67 -5.05 21.16 -11.52
N ILE A 68 -5.31 20.85 -12.80
CA ILE A 68 -4.54 19.86 -13.54
C ILE A 68 -3.19 20.45 -13.90
N GLN A 69 -2.14 19.68 -13.65
CA GLN A 69 -0.77 20.07 -13.97
C GLN A 69 0.05 18.90 -14.50
N GLU A 70 1.17 19.22 -15.13
CA GLU A 70 2.14 18.24 -15.59
C GLU A 70 3.28 18.10 -14.58
N TYR A 71 3.65 16.86 -14.30
CA TYR A 71 4.80 16.51 -13.47
C TYR A 71 5.91 15.97 -14.37
N HIS A 72 7.04 16.67 -14.39
CA HIS A 72 8.25 16.23 -15.07
C HIS A 72 9.10 15.41 -14.10
N LEU A 73 9.33 14.17 -14.43
CA LEU A 73 10.00 13.20 -13.57
C LEU A 73 11.24 12.67 -14.28
N GLU A 74 12.40 12.91 -13.68
CA GLU A 74 13.68 12.39 -14.16
C GLU A 74 13.79 10.90 -13.88
N ALA A 75 14.43 10.18 -14.78
CA ALA A 75 14.70 8.76 -14.61
C ALA A 75 15.64 8.50 -13.42
N ALA A 76 15.34 7.43 -12.69
CA ALA A 76 16.18 6.98 -11.60
C ALA A 76 17.54 6.43 -12.10
N ASN A 77 18.59 6.73 -11.37
CA ASN A 77 19.87 6.03 -11.50
C ASN A 77 19.84 4.70 -10.72
N GLN A 78 20.89 3.87 -10.88
CA GLN A 78 20.94 2.54 -10.26
C GLN A 78 20.94 2.62 -8.71
N ASP A 79 21.65 3.59 -8.13
CA ASP A 79 21.72 3.75 -6.68
C ASP A 79 20.35 4.11 -6.09
N GLU A 80 19.55 4.92 -6.78
CA GLU A 80 18.18 5.26 -6.37
C GLU A 80 17.24 4.04 -6.44
N ILE A 81 17.41 3.20 -7.47
CA ILE A 81 16.66 1.94 -7.59
C ILE A 81 17.01 1.01 -6.42
N ASP A 82 18.32 0.76 -6.20
CA ASP A 82 18.79 -0.17 -5.16
C ASP A 82 18.42 0.31 -3.76
N ASN A 83 18.51 1.61 -3.49
CA ASN A 83 18.08 2.19 -2.22
C ASN A 83 16.56 2.07 -2.02
N THR A 84 15.76 2.26 -3.08
CA THR A 84 14.31 2.09 -2.98
C THR A 84 13.93 0.64 -2.68
N VAL A 85 14.60 -0.33 -3.31
CA VAL A 85 14.44 -1.76 -3.00
C VAL A 85 14.84 -2.05 -1.55
N ALA A 86 15.96 -1.49 -1.08
CA ALA A 86 16.41 -1.69 0.31
C ALA A 86 15.42 -1.12 1.35
N VAL A 87 14.68 -0.03 1.03
CA VAL A 87 13.67 0.54 1.93
C VAL A 87 12.35 -0.21 1.90
N MET A 88 11.82 -0.52 0.71
CA MET A 88 10.44 -0.97 0.52
C MET A 88 10.31 -2.37 -0.07
N GLY A 89 11.43 -3.07 -0.30
CA GLY A 89 11.44 -4.46 -0.74
C GLY A 89 11.16 -5.45 0.39
N GLY A 90 11.36 -6.73 0.10
CA GLY A 90 10.97 -7.83 0.98
C GLY A 90 12.00 -8.21 2.05
N GLU A 91 13.18 -7.57 2.09
CA GLU A 91 14.22 -7.96 3.05
C GLU A 91 13.78 -7.78 4.50
N ASP A 92 13.19 -6.63 4.85
CA ASP A 92 12.73 -6.39 6.21
C ASP A 92 11.51 -7.25 6.58
N TRP A 93 10.64 -7.56 5.62
CA TRP A 93 9.58 -8.55 5.83
C TRP A 93 10.15 -9.91 6.22
N GLN A 94 11.18 -10.37 5.50
CA GLN A 94 11.89 -11.60 5.86
C GLN A 94 12.49 -11.50 7.28
N MET A 95 13.13 -10.36 7.63
CA MET A 95 13.70 -10.17 8.97
C MET A 95 12.65 -10.22 10.07
N TRP A 96 11.46 -9.67 9.86
CA TRP A 96 10.35 -9.78 10.80
C TRP A 96 9.90 -11.22 10.98
N ILE A 97 9.69 -11.96 9.89
CA ILE A 97 9.25 -13.36 9.97
C ILE A 97 10.33 -14.23 10.62
N ASP A 98 11.60 -14.01 10.30
CA ASP A 98 12.71 -14.72 10.93
C ASP A 98 12.73 -14.49 12.44
N ALA A 99 12.59 -13.24 12.89
CA ALA A 99 12.61 -12.90 14.32
C ALA A 99 11.40 -13.48 15.08
N LEU A 100 10.20 -13.44 14.48
CA LEU A 100 8.98 -14.00 15.07
C LEU A 100 9.03 -15.53 15.18
N ASP A 101 9.55 -16.20 14.14
CA ASP A 101 9.73 -17.65 14.09
C ASP A 101 10.77 -18.11 15.12
N GLU A 102 11.96 -17.48 15.15
CA GLU A 102 13.02 -17.76 16.14
C GLU A 102 12.53 -17.58 17.58
N ALA A 103 11.65 -16.61 17.80
CA ALA A 103 11.07 -16.35 19.12
C ALA A 103 9.94 -17.34 19.51
N GLY A 104 9.46 -18.16 18.56
CA GLY A 104 8.39 -19.14 18.77
C GLY A 104 7.02 -18.50 19.04
N VAL A 105 6.75 -17.32 18.45
CA VAL A 105 5.50 -16.59 18.66
C VAL A 105 4.55 -16.68 17.45
N LEU A 106 4.87 -17.42 16.41
CA LEU A 106 3.96 -17.74 15.32
C LEU A 106 3.12 -18.98 15.68
N ALA A 107 1.80 -18.87 15.56
CA ALA A 107 0.89 -20.00 15.76
C ALA A 107 1.06 -21.06 14.67
N GLU A 108 0.62 -22.28 14.94
CA GLU A 108 0.49 -23.32 13.91
C GLU A 108 -0.48 -22.83 12.80
N GLY A 109 -0.06 -22.94 11.55
CA GLY A 109 -0.84 -22.41 10.42
C GLY A 109 -0.82 -20.90 10.25
N ALA A 110 0.05 -20.19 10.96
CA ALA A 110 0.17 -18.72 10.86
C ALA A 110 0.39 -18.26 9.42
N LYS A 111 -0.25 -17.15 9.05
CA LYS A 111 -0.15 -16.57 7.72
C LYS A 111 0.53 -15.21 7.75
N THR A 112 1.18 -14.85 6.65
CA THR A 112 1.69 -13.49 6.46
C THR A 112 1.38 -12.98 5.07
N THR A 113 1.16 -11.68 4.97
CA THR A 113 0.96 -11.01 3.67
C THR A 113 1.67 -9.66 3.63
N ALA A 114 2.22 -9.33 2.45
CA ALA A 114 2.69 -8.01 2.12
C ALA A 114 1.84 -7.41 1.00
N PHE A 115 1.58 -6.11 1.05
CA PHE A 115 0.74 -5.44 0.07
C PHE A 115 1.54 -4.91 -1.12
N THR A 116 0.96 -5.08 -2.31
CA THR A 116 1.44 -4.49 -3.56
C THR A 116 0.28 -3.87 -4.33
N TYR A 117 0.63 -3.07 -5.31
CA TYR A 117 -0.26 -2.55 -6.34
C TYR A 117 0.41 -2.76 -7.70
N ILE A 118 -0.34 -3.22 -8.69
CA ILE A 118 0.13 -3.36 -10.07
C ILE A 118 -0.53 -2.28 -10.94
N GLY A 119 -1.87 -2.19 -10.86
CA GLY A 119 -2.67 -1.20 -11.55
C GLY A 119 -2.72 -1.37 -13.07
N GLU A 120 -3.29 -0.37 -13.74
CA GLU A 120 -3.39 -0.31 -15.19
C GLU A 120 -2.13 0.34 -15.81
N LYS A 121 -1.87 0.03 -17.08
CA LYS A 121 -0.69 0.47 -17.84
C LYS A 121 -0.43 1.97 -17.80
N MET A 122 -1.48 2.80 -17.72
CA MET A 122 -1.31 4.24 -17.63
C MET A 122 -0.56 4.69 -16.35
N THR A 123 -0.52 3.85 -15.31
CA THR A 123 0.21 4.12 -14.07
C THR A 123 1.60 3.49 -14.03
N TRP A 124 1.93 2.62 -14.98
CA TRP A 124 3.11 1.75 -14.89
C TRP A 124 4.43 2.49 -14.97
N ASP A 125 4.56 3.50 -15.81
CA ASP A 125 5.82 4.25 -15.98
C ASP A 125 6.36 4.76 -14.65
N LEU A 126 5.47 5.21 -13.76
CA LEU A 126 5.85 5.74 -12.47
C LEU A 126 5.75 4.72 -11.33
N TYR A 127 4.85 3.74 -11.46
CA TYR A 127 4.59 2.77 -10.40
C TYR A 127 5.23 1.41 -10.68
N TRP A 128 4.59 0.55 -11.50
CA TRP A 128 5.01 -0.86 -11.67
C TRP A 128 6.36 -1.02 -12.38
N ASP A 129 6.66 -0.14 -13.35
CA ASP A 129 7.95 -0.12 -14.05
C ASP A 129 8.91 0.92 -13.47
N GLY A 130 8.49 1.68 -12.46
CA GLY A 130 9.32 2.60 -11.70
C GLY A 130 10.07 1.96 -10.53
N THR A 131 10.73 2.80 -9.74
CA THR A 131 11.53 2.39 -8.57
C THR A 131 10.71 1.63 -7.53
N ILE A 132 9.48 2.06 -7.25
CA ILE A 132 8.57 1.36 -6.34
C ILE A 132 8.24 -0.04 -6.86
N GLY A 133 7.98 -0.19 -8.15
CA GLY A 133 7.70 -1.48 -8.77
C GLY A 133 8.85 -2.47 -8.61
N GLN A 134 10.12 -2.01 -8.67
CA GLN A 134 11.26 -2.87 -8.40
C GLN A 134 11.26 -3.37 -6.94
N ALA A 135 10.93 -2.51 -5.99
CA ALA A 135 10.78 -2.92 -4.58
C ALA A 135 9.63 -3.92 -4.41
N LYS A 136 8.51 -3.74 -5.13
CA LYS A 136 7.38 -4.68 -5.10
C LYS A 136 7.72 -6.02 -5.75
N LYS A 137 8.49 -6.03 -6.84
CA LYS A 137 9.03 -7.26 -7.44
C LYS A 137 10.04 -7.98 -6.52
N ASP A 138 10.69 -7.29 -5.58
CA ASP A 138 11.51 -7.93 -4.54
C ASP A 138 10.66 -8.63 -3.48
N LEU A 139 9.45 -8.14 -3.16
CA LEU A 139 8.49 -8.90 -2.33
C LEU A 139 8.14 -10.24 -2.95
N ASP A 140 7.91 -10.29 -4.27
CA ASP A 140 7.60 -11.53 -5.01
C ASP A 140 8.74 -12.55 -4.93
N LYS A 141 9.99 -12.09 -4.84
CA LYS A 141 11.15 -12.98 -4.64
C LYS A 141 11.23 -13.48 -3.19
N ARG A 142 11.05 -12.59 -2.23
CA ARG A 142 11.19 -12.91 -0.80
C ARG A 142 10.06 -13.80 -0.28
N VAL A 143 8.85 -13.65 -0.79
CA VAL A 143 7.71 -14.48 -0.38
C VAL A 143 7.97 -15.98 -0.53
N ILE A 144 8.82 -16.38 -1.48
CA ILE A 144 9.15 -17.80 -1.72
C ILE A 144 9.83 -18.40 -0.49
N SER A 145 10.90 -17.77 0.00
CA SER A 145 11.64 -18.24 1.18
C SER A 145 10.83 -18.13 2.47
N ILE A 146 10.00 -17.08 2.59
CA ILE A 146 9.10 -16.94 3.74
C ILE A 146 8.06 -18.07 3.75
N ARG A 147 7.47 -18.38 2.59
CA ARG A 147 6.50 -19.48 2.46
C ARG A 147 7.10 -20.83 2.78
N GLU A 148 8.31 -21.10 2.26
CA GLU A 148 9.04 -22.34 2.57
C GLU A 148 9.30 -22.50 4.08
N LYS A 149 9.67 -21.42 4.76
CA LYS A 149 9.86 -21.40 6.21
C LYS A 149 8.57 -21.73 6.95
N LEU A 150 7.46 -21.04 6.66
CA LEU A 150 6.19 -21.22 7.35
C LEU A 150 5.50 -22.54 7.03
N ALA A 151 5.77 -23.15 5.89
CA ALA A 151 5.20 -24.43 5.51
C ALA A 151 5.50 -25.57 6.50
N ALA A 152 6.62 -25.49 7.24
CA ALA A 152 6.99 -26.46 8.27
C ALA A 152 5.97 -26.54 9.43
N SER A 153 5.28 -25.40 9.72
CA SER A 153 4.20 -25.31 10.72
C SER A 153 2.80 -25.22 10.10
N GLY A 154 2.65 -25.57 8.82
CA GLY A 154 1.36 -25.47 8.10
C GLY A 154 0.93 -24.06 7.73
N GLY A 155 1.82 -23.07 7.89
CA GLY A 155 1.57 -21.65 7.55
C GLY A 155 1.75 -21.34 6.07
N ASP A 156 1.45 -20.11 5.69
CA ASP A 156 1.58 -19.62 4.31
C ASP A 156 2.00 -18.13 4.28
N ALA A 157 2.62 -17.74 3.18
CA ALA A 157 2.99 -16.35 2.89
C ALA A 157 2.52 -15.95 1.50
N ARG A 158 1.93 -14.75 1.36
CA ARG A 158 1.42 -14.25 0.09
C ARG A 158 1.74 -12.78 -0.10
N VAL A 159 2.03 -12.40 -1.33
CA VAL A 159 1.90 -11.01 -1.76
C VAL A 159 0.46 -10.78 -2.20
N SER A 160 -0.17 -9.73 -1.70
CA SER A 160 -1.56 -9.37 -2.00
C SER A 160 -1.60 -8.13 -2.89
N VAL A 161 -2.17 -8.26 -4.07
CA VAL A 161 -2.38 -7.16 -5.02
C VAL A 161 -3.71 -6.52 -4.70
N LEU A 162 -3.64 -5.29 -4.18
CA LEU A 162 -4.80 -4.46 -3.89
C LEU A 162 -5.13 -3.57 -5.09
N LYS A 163 -6.38 -3.14 -5.21
CA LYS A 163 -6.74 -2.06 -6.13
C LYS A 163 -6.16 -0.72 -5.65
N ALA A 164 -6.19 0.29 -6.51
CA ALA A 164 -5.89 1.66 -6.12
C ALA A 164 -6.89 2.12 -5.05
N VAL A 165 -6.35 2.54 -3.89
CA VAL A 165 -7.12 3.05 -2.74
C VAL A 165 -6.48 4.33 -2.22
N VAL A 166 -7.29 5.16 -1.57
CA VAL A 166 -6.80 6.39 -0.93
C VAL A 166 -6.07 6.04 0.35
N THR A 167 -4.79 6.40 0.38
CA THR A 167 -3.93 6.30 1.56
C THR A 167 -3.01 7.51 1.61
N GLN A 168 -2.38 7.76 2.76
CA GLN A 168 -1.36 8.80 2.85
C GLN A 168 -0.21 8.55 1.86
N ALA A 169 0.17 7.29 1.63
CA ALA A 169 1.23 6.94 0.69
C ALA A 169 0.80 7.19 -0.77
N SER A 170 -0.41 6.79 -1.17
CA SER A 170 -0.89 6.98 -2.55
C SER A 170 -1.09 8.45 -2.90
N SER A 171 -1.46 9.30 -1.94
CA SER A 171 -1.64 10.73 -2.17
C SER A 171 -0.34 11.48 -2.49
N ALA A 172 0.80 10.92 -2.10
CA ALA A 172 2.12 11.46 -2.41
C ALA A 172 2.63 11.13 -3.83
N ILE A 173 1.94 10.24 -4.55
CA ILE A 173 2.30 9.82 -5.91
C ILE A 173 1.62 10.75 -6.92
N PRO A 174 2.34 11.53 -7.73
CA PRO A 174 1.80 12.63 -8.54
C PRO A 174 0.56 12.29 -9.39
N ILE A 175 0.54 11.11 -10.00
CA ILE A 175 -0.56 10.65 -10.87
C ILE A 175 -1.77 10.13 -10.08
N MET A 176 -1.55 9.56 -8.88
CA MET A 176 -2.56 8.76 -8.19
C MET A 176 -3.80 9.54 -7.74
N PRO A 177 -3.72 10.77 -7.20
CA PRO A 177 -4.91 11.52 -6.83
C PRO A 177 -5.88 11.74 -7.99
N LEU A 178 -5.37 12.06 -9.19
CA LEU A 178 -6.18 12.24 -10.38
C LEU A 178 -6.76 10.91 -10.88
N TYR A 179 -5.93 9.88 -10.96
CA TYR A 179 -6.36 8.54 -11.38
C TYR A 179 -7.45 7.99 -10.45
N LEU A 180 -7.24 8.09 -9.14
CA LEU A 180 -8.22 7.65 -8.13
C LEU A 180 -9.54 8.40 -8.25
N ALA A 181 -9.51 9.72 -8.46
CA ALA A 181 -10.73 10.51 -8.59
C ALA A 181 -11.56 10.12 -9.84
N MET A 182 -10.90 9.75 -10.95
CA MET A 182 -11.57 9.21 -12.14
C MET A 182 -12.12 7.81 -11.90
N LEU A 183 -11.29 6.94 -11.31
CA LEU A 183 -11.65 5.57 -10.98
C LEU A 183 -12.88 5.53 -10.06
N PHE A 184 -12.91 6.38 -9.02
CA PHE A 184 -14.02 6.48 -8.07
C PHE A 184 -15.33 6.83 -8.75
N LYS A 185 -15.30 7.80 -9.66
CA LYS A 185 -16.51 8.19 -10.40
C LYS A 185 -17.15 7.00 -11.11
N GLU A 186 -16.35 6.24 -11.82
CA GLU A 186 -16.85 5.11 -12.60
C GLU A 186 -17.23 3.93 -11.73
N MET A 187 -16.38 3.56 -10.76
CA MET A 187 -16.67 2.44 -9.86
C MET A 187 -17.88 2.71 -8.95
N LYS A 188 -18.07 3.96 -8.47
CA LYS A 188 -19.28 4.35 -7.72
C LYS A 188 -20.52 4.29 -8.61
N ARG A 189 -20.43 4.71 -9.87
CA ARG A 189 -21.52 4.58 -10.85
C ARG A 189 -21.93 3.11 -11.08
N GLN A 190 -20.95 2.20 -11.09
CA GLN A 190 -21.21 0.76 -11.25
C GLN A 190 -21.57 0.05 -9.93
N GLY A 191 -21.41 0.70 -8.76
CA GLY A 191 -21.61 0.07 -7.46
C GLY A 191 -20.50 -0.93 -7.06
N THR A 192 -19.31 -0.78 -7.65
CA THR A 192 -18.13 -1.65 -7.42
C THR A 192 -17.01 -0.93 -6.67
N HIS A 193 -17.26 0.29 -6.22
CA HIS A 193 -16.27 1.06 -5.44
C HIS A 193 -16.00 0.40 -4.10
N GLU A 194 -14.71 0.29 -3.77
CA GLU A 194 -14.21 -0.22 -2.49
C GLU A 194 -13.12 0.72 -1.95
N GLY A 195 -13.24 1.11 -0.69
CA GLY A 195 -12.20 1.76 0.08
C GLY A 195 -11.24 0.74 0.73
N CYS A 196 -10.40 1.23 1.64
CA CYS A 196 -9.41 0.38 2.31
C CYS A 196 -10.06 -0.77 3.11
N ILE A 197 -11.16 -0.49 3.82
CA ILE A 197 -11.83 -1.48 4.69
C ILE A 197 -12.45 -2.60 3.86
N GLU A 198 -13.20 -2.27 2.81
CA GLU A 198 -13.83 -3.24 1.92
C GLU A 198 -12.79 -4.11 1.22
N GLN A 199 -11.68 -3.50 0.75
CA GLN A 199 -10.57 -4.23 0.13
C GLN A 199 -9.93 -5.23 1.09
N LEU A 200 -9.64 -4.81 2.32
CA LEU A 200 -9.03 -5.70 3.33
C LEU A 200 -10.01 -6.79 3.78
N TYR A 201 -11.30 -6.44 3.97
CA TYR A 201 -12.31 -7.44 4.31
C TYR A 201 -12.39 -8.53 3.23
N ARG A 202 -12.45 -8.14 1.96
CA ARG A 202 -12.50 -9.08 0.83
C ARG A 202 -11.21 -9.88 0.70
N LEU A 203 -10.04 -9.23 0.89
CA LEU A 203 -8.76 -9.93 0.89
C LEU A 203 -8.72 -11.05 1.93
N TYR A 204 -9.11 -10.76 3.15
CA TYR A 204 -9.02 -11.77 4.22
C TYR A 204 -10.10 -12.84 4.11
N SER A 205 -11.35 -12.46 3.88
CA SER A 205 -12.47 -13.41 3.87
C SER A 205 -12.51 -14.29 2.62
N GLU A 206 -12.18 -13.73 1.43
CA GLU A 206 -12.34 -14.44 0.17
C GLU A 206 -11.03 -14.98 -0.42
N CYS A 207 -9.87 -14.47 0.04
CA CYS A 207 -8.58 -14.84 -0.51
C CYS A 207 -7.67 -15.48 0.55
N LEU A 208 -7.16 -14.71 1.52
CA LEU A 208 -6.11 -15.19 2.42
C LEU A 208 -6.54 -16.39 3.29
N TYR A 209 -7.80 -16.40 3.74
CA TYR A 209 -8.37 -17.48 4.54
C TYR A 209 -9.34 -18.37 3.75
N SER A 210 -9.35 -18.25 2.43
CA SER A 210 -10.13 -19.14 1.57
C SER A 210 -9.41 -20.49 1.37
N ASP A 211 -10.18 -21.56 1.28
CA ASP A 211 -9.66 -22.90 0.90
C ASP A 211 -9.23 -22.95 -0.58
N SER A 212 -9.68 -21.99 -1.39
CA SER A 212 -9.35 -21.88 -2.81
C SER A 212 -9.10 -20.41 -3.19
N PRO A 213 -7.97 -19.84 -2.75
CA PRO A 213 -7.67 -18.42 -2.98
C PRO A 213 -7.47 -18.13 -4.47
N ARG A 214 -7.97 -16.98 -4.92
CA ARG A 214 -7.69 -16.47 -6.28
C ARG A 214 -6.27 -15.97 -6.35
N THR A 215 -5.45 -16.60 -7.16
CA THR A 215 -4.05 -16.22 -7.38
C THR A 215 -3.76 -16.00 -8.87
N ASP A 216 -2.77 -15.16 -9.15
CA ASP A 216 -2.18 -15.07 -10.48
C ASP A 216 -1.09 -16.15 -10.68
N GLU A 217 -0.40 -16.09 -11.83
CA GLU A 217 0.64 -17.07 -12.21
C GLU A 217 1.85 -17.03 -11.25
N GLU A 218 2.12 -15.89 -10.62
CA GLU A 218 3.17 -15.72 -9.61
C GLU A 218 2.72 -16.13 -8.20
N GLY A 219 1.46 -16.53 -8.03
CA GLY A 219 0.88 -16.96 -6.77
C GLY A 219 0.50 -15.83 -5.83
N ARG A 220 0.39 -14.59 -6.34
CA ARG A 220 -0.11 -13.44 -5.58
C ARG A 220 -1.62 -13.48 -5.45
N LEU A 221 -2.15 -13.10 -4.29
CA LEU A 221 -3.59 -12.91 -4.13
C LEU A 221 -4.07 -11.69 -4.91
N ARG A 222 -5.22 -11.79 -5.59
CA ARG A 222 -5.76 -10.74 -6.45
C ARG A 222 -7.11 -10.26 -5.93
N VAL A 223 -7.18 -8.99 -5.52
CA VAL A 223 -8.40 -8.28 -5.14
C VAL A 223 -8.55 -6.94 -5.89
N ASP A 224 -7.82 -6.78 -6.97
CA ASP A 224 -7.80 -5.61 -7.85
C ASP A 224 -8.65 -5.78 -9.13
N GLU A 225 -9.29 -6.92 -9.29
CA GLU A 225 -10.01 -7.29 -10.53
C GLU A 225 -11.14 -6.31 -10.88
N LEU A 226 -11.81 -5.69 -9.89
CA LEU A 226 -12.89 -4.74 -10.15
C LEU A 226 -12.38 -3.41 -10.71
N GLU A 227 -11.18 -2.98 -10.32
CA GLU A 227 -10.50 -1.85 -10.94
C GLU A 227 -10.15 -2.13 -12.40
N LEU A 228 -9.67 -3.35 -12.69
CA LEU A 228 -9.11 -3.72 -13.99
C LEU A 228 -10.16 -4.19 -15.01
N LEU A 229 -11.45 -4.10 -14.68
CA LEU A 229 -12.51 -4.39 -15.65
C LEU A 229 -12.39 -3.47 -16.89
N PRO A 230 -12.45 -4.01 -18.11
CA PRO A 230 -12.36 -3.20 -19.33
C PRO A 230 -13.35 -2.04 -19.35
N GLU A 231 -14.59 -2.26 -18.92
CA GLU A 231 -15.63 -1.23 -18.82
C GLU A 231 -15.32 -0.11 -17.82
N VAL A 232 -14.46 -0.35 -16.85
CA VAL A 232 -13.95 0.68 -15.93
C VAL A 232 -12.77 1.41 -16.57
N GLN A 233 -11.79 0.66 -17.07
CA GLN A 233 -10.55 1.25 -17.59
C GLN A 233 -10.74 2.02 -18.88
N ASP A 234 -11.64 1.60 -19.78
CA ASP A 234 -11.96 2.32 -21.01
C ASP A 234 -12.53 3.72 -20.69
N VAL A 235 -13.42 3.83 -19.69
CA VAL A 235 -13.98 5.11 -19.26
C VAL A 235 -12.91 6.00 -18.60
N VAL A 236 -12.05 5.43 -17.77
CA VAL A 236 -10.95 6.16 -17.12
C VAL A 236 -9.95 6.67 -18.17
N ALA A 237 -9.59 5.84 -19.16
CA ALA A 237 -8.68 6.24 -20.24
C ALA A 237 -9.28 7.36 -21.11
N GLU A 238 -10.58 7.29 -21.41
CA GLU A 238 -11.27 8.35 -22.14
C GLU A 238 -11.29 9.67 -21.35
N ALA A 239 -11.58 9.61 -20.06
CA ALA A 239 -11.54 10.78 -19.18
C ALA A 239 -10.12 11.36 -19.07
N TRP A 240 -9.11 10.49 -18.90
CA TRP A 240 -7.70 10.88 -18.84
C TRP A 240 -7.23 11.66 -20.08
N ALA A 241 -7.67 11.24 -21.26
CA ALA A 241 -7.32 11.91 -22.51
C ALA A 241 -7.88 13.35 -22.59
N LYS A 242 -9.04 13.60 -21.98
CA LYS A 242 -9.81 14.85 -22.09
C LYS A 242 -9.66 15.80 -20.90
N ILE A 243 -9.08 15.34 -19.80
CA ILE A 243 -9.06 16.07 -18.53
C ILE A 243 -8.34 17.41 -18.64
N SER A 244 -8.95 18.42 -18.08
CA SER A 244 -8.40 19.76 -17.84
C SER A 244 -8.92 20.30 -16.51
N THR A 245 -8.40 21.43 -16.05
CA THR A 245 -8.88 22.09 -14.82
C THR A 245 -10.37 22.44 -14.92
N GLU A 246 -10.83 22.89 -16.08
CA GLU A 246 -12.22 23.34 -16.29
C GLU A 246 -13.24 22.19 -16.20
N ASN A 247 -12.84 20.97 -16.53
CA ASN A 247 -13.75 19.81 -16.54
C ASN A 247 -13.44 18.79 -15.42
N LEU A 248 -12.57 19.14 -14.47
CA LEU A 248 -12.18 18.25 -13.35
C LEU A 248 -13.41 17.68 -12.61
N ALA A 249 -14.34 18.53 -12.19
CA ALA A 249 -15.55 18.13 -11.49
C ALA A 249 -16.50 17.29 -12.36
N GLU A 250 -16.50 17.51 -13.68
CA GLU A 250 -17.34 16.75 -14.61
C GLU A 250 -16.80 15.33 -14.83
N LEU A 251 -15.48 15.18 -14.97
CA LEU A 251 -14.86 13.90 -15.36
C LEU A 251 -14.38 13.05 -14.17
N THR A 252 -14.42 13.59 -12.95
CA THR A 252 -13.91 12.91 -11.75
C THR A 252 -14.90 12.95 -10.58
N ASP A 253 -14.68 12.13 -9.56
CA ASP A 253 -15.22 12.28 -8.21
C ASP A 253 -14.14 12.82 -7.27
N PHE A 254 -13.60 14.00 -7.60
CA PHE A 254 -12.53 14.61 -6.83
C PHE A 254 -12.97 15.00 -5.41
N VAL A 255 -14.23 15.38 -5.23
CA VAL A 255 -14.82 15.66 -3.91
C VAL A 255 -14.80 14.41 -3.04
N GLY A 256 -15.27 13.27 -3.59
CA GLY A 256 -15.23 11.99 -2.88
C GLY A 256 -13.80 11.53 -2.57
N TYR A 257 -12.85 11.76 -3.47
CA TYR A 257 -11.43 11.51 -3.20
C TYR A 257 -10.91 12.32 -2.00
N LYS A 258 -11.20 13.63 -1.95
CA LYS A 258 -10.80 14.50 -0.82
C LYS A 258 -11.45 14.06 0.49
N GLN A 259 -12.73 13.69 0.45
CA GLN A 259 -13.44 13.20 1.62
C GLN A 259 -12.82 11.89 2.14
N GLU A 260 -12.56 10.92 1.29
CA GLU A 260 -11.91 9.68 1.70
C GLU A 260 -10.50 9.92 2.26
N PHE A 261 -9.75 10.88 1.69
CA PHE A 261 -8.45 11.27 2.25
C PHE A 261 -8.57 11.89 3.65
N LEU A 262 -9.52 12.80 3.87
CA LEU A 262 -9.74 13.43 5.17
C LEU A 262 -10.24 12.42 6.22
N ASN A 263 -11.06 11.46 5.81
CA ASN A 263 -11.56 10.40 6.68
C ASN A 263 -10.42 9.50 7.23
N LEU A 264 -9.28 9.36 6.52
CA LEU A 264 -8.11 8.64 7.04
C LEU A 264 -7.57 9.24 8.34
N PHE A 265 -7.76 10.54 8.53
CA PHE A 265 -7.30 11.29 9.70
C PHE A 265 -8.44 11.63 10.68
N GLY A 266 -9.62 11.08 10.45
CA GLY A 266 -10.78 11.28 11.30
C GLY A 266 -11.51 12.60 11.04
N PHE A 267 -11.27 13.29 9.91
CA PHE A 267 -12.00 14.49 9.52
C PHE A 267 -13.18 14.15 8.60
N GLU A 268 -14.18 15.04 8.56
CA GLU A 268 -15.40 14.91 7.74
C GLU A 268 -16.20 13.61 8.01
N ILE A 269 -16.15 13.10 9.22
CA ILE A 269 -16.97 11.95 9.66
C ILE A 269 -18.38 12.44 9.98
N GLU A 270 -19.37 11.80 9.37
CA GLU A 270 -20.78 12.14 9.59
C GLU A 270 -21.16 12.02 11.08
N GLY A 271 -21.84 13.05 11.61
CA GLY A 271 -22.29 13.11 12.99
C GLY A 271 -21.24 13.59 14.01
N VAL A 272 -20.04 13.95 13.56
CA VAL A 272 -19.00 14.55 14.41
C VAL A 272 -19.07 16.08 14.31
N ASP A 273 -19.18 16.75 15.46
CA ASP A 273 -19.07 18.22 15.56
C ASP A 273 -17.61 18.63 15.75
N TYR A 274 -16.96 19.09 14.66
CA TYR A 274 -15.55 19.50 14.67
C TYR A 274 -15.33 20.91 15.25
N ASP A 275 -16.41 21.70 15.48
CA ASP A 275 -16.35 23.02 16.12
C ASP A 275 -16.55 22.93 17.65
N ALA A 276 -16.87 21.75 18.18
CA ALA A 276 -17.02 21.54 19.61
C ALA A 276 -15.68 21.69 20.33
N ASP A 277 -15.71 22.37 21.48
CA ASP A 277 -14.57 22.40 22.40
C ASP A 277 -14.31 21.00 22.98
N VAL A 278 -13.11 20.48 22.75
CA VAL A 278 -12.69 19.16 23.24
C VAL A 278 -11.36 19.28 24.02
N ASP A 279 -11.16 18.42 25.00
CA ASP A 279 -9.85 18.30 25.66
C ASP A 279 -8.89 17.53 24.73
N PRO A 280 -7.84 18.16 24.19
CA PRO A 280 -6.87 17.49 23.33
C PRO A 280 -5.95 16.50 24.08
N ASN A 281 -5.95 16.54 25.40
CA ASN A 281 -5.10 15.70 26.25
C ASN A 281 -5.83 14.42 26.70
N VAL A 282 -6.44 13.71 25.78
CA VAL A 282 -7.08 12.41 26.10
C VAL A 282 -6.00 11.39 26.46
N GLN A 283 -6.07 10.85 27.68
CA GLN A 283 -5.20 9.75 28.11
C GLN A 283 -5.60 8.46 27.40
N ILE A 284 -4.68 7.91 26.62
CA ILE A 284 -4.84 6.60 26.00
C ILE A 284 -4.16 5.58 26.91
N SER A 285 -4.94 4.75 27.60
CA SER A 285 -4.46 3.88 28.68
C SER A 285 -3.49 2.79 28.24
N ASN A 286 -3.43 2.46 26.96
CA ASN A 286 -2.60 1.38 26.41
C ASN A 286 -1.59 1.88 25.37
N LEU A 287 -1.23 3.16 25.39
CA LEU A 287 -0.16 3.69 24.54
C LEU A 287 1.18 3.28 25.13
N VAL A 288 1.93 2.44 24.40
CA VAL A 288 3.25 1.94 24.79
C VAL A 288 4.35 2.75 24.10
#